data_5b1ffb42f4c940670523e38cfc7382a4
#
_entry.id   5b1ffb42f4c940670523e38cfc7382a4
#
_cell.length_a   1.000
_cell.length_b   1.000
_cell.length_c   1.000
_cell.angle_alpha   90.00
_cell.angle_beta   90.00
_cell.angle_gamma   90.00
#
_symmetry.space_group_name_H-M   'P 1'
#
loop_
_entity.id
_entity.type
_entity.pdbx_description
1 polymer ?
#
loop_
_entity_poly.entity_id
_entity_poly.type
_entity_poly.pdbx_seq_one_letter_code
_entity_poly.pdbx_strand_id
1 'polypeptide(L)'
;MKAVRYCHVRGCKVYVTLNTLVNDREMRDAVAAAKLASDAGADALIVQDLGMSYAIRCALPDIPLHASTQMSLHNLAGVEAAAEMGITRAVLARELSFEQIRFITKNASIETEVFVHGALCFCHSGQCYMSALIGRRSGNRGLCAQPCRLQYSLGGRMDDHPLSLKDNCLVDQIRRLEASGVHRHSHRRLRQGYPRAAQPR
;
A
#
# COMPACT_ATOMS: atom_id res chain seq x y z
N MET A 1 -6.76 20.07 -0.20
CA MET A 1 -6.37 21.25 0.62
C MET A 1 -6.89 21.21 2.06
N LYS A 2 -8.20 21.19 2.35
CA LYS A 2 -8.71 21.26 3.76
C LYS A 2 -8.16 20.14 4.66
N ALA A 3 -8.13 18.89 4.19
CA ALA A 3 -7.65 17.75 4.97
C ALA A 3 -6.15 17.83 5.29
N VAL A 4 -5.31 18.22 4.33
CA VAL A 4 -3.86 18.39 4.52
C VAL A 4 -3.60 19.45 5.57
N ARG A 5 -4.19 20.63 5.42
CA ARG A 5 -4.07 21.72 6.39
C ARG A 5 -4.53 21.30 7.80
N TYR A 6 -5.65 20.57 7.88
CA TYR A 6 -6.16 20.05 9.15
C TYR A 6 -5.16 19.12 9.85
N CYS A 7 -4.47 18.26 9.09
CA CYS A 7 -3.45 17.37 9.62
C CYS A 7 -2.18 18.12 10.00
N HIS A 8 -1.70 19.02 9.15
CA HIS A 8 -0.45 19.75 9.36
C HIS A 8 -0.49 20.62 10.62
N VAL A 9 -1.58 21.33 10.89
CA VAL A 9 -1.72 22.13 12.13
C VAL A 9 -1.72 21.28 13.41
N ARG A 10 -1.77 19.94 13.27
CA ARG A 10 -1.66 18.96 14.35
C ARG A 10 -0.36 18.16 14.31
N GLY A 11 0.60 18.62 13.53
CA GLY A 11 1.90 17.94 13.37
C GLY A 11 1.83 16.60 12.64
N CYS A 12 0.74 16.30 11.91
CA CYS A 12 0.57 15.04 11.20
C CYS A 12 0.91 15.20 9.71
N LYS A 13 1.80 14.36 9.18
CA LYS A 13 2.06 14.26 7.74
C LYS A 13 0.91 13.57 7.01
N VAL A 14 0.72 13.94 5.74
CA VAL A 14 -0.32 13.37 4.87
C VAL A 14 0.31 12.72 3.66
N TYR A 15 0.15 11.40 3.55
CA TYR A 15 0.59 10.63 2.39
C TYR A 15 -0.63 10.25 1.55
N VAL A 16 -0.60 10.57 0.27
CA VAL A 16 -1.70 10.28 -0.66
C VAL A 16 -1.42 8.99 -1.41
N THR A 17 -2.35 8.05 -1.35
CA THR A 17 -2.22 6.78 -2.05
C THR A 17 -2.67 6.89 -3.50
N LEU A 18 -1.73 6.68 -4.44
CA LEU A 18 -1.94 6.49 -5.86
C LEU A 18 -1.42 5.10 -6.25
N ASN A 19 -1.78 4.10 -5.45
CA ASN A 19 -1.20 2.76 -5.47
C ASN A 19 -2.07 1.75 -6.22
N THR A 20 -2.51 2.12 -7.40
CA THR A 20 -3.24 1.25 -8.32
C THR A 20 -2.47 1.14 -9.64
N LEU A 21 -2.65 0.02 -10.34
CA LEU A 21 -2.17 -0.10 -11.72
C LEU A 21 -3.00 0.82 -12.63
N VAL A 22 -2.37 1.41 -13.61
CA VAL A 22 -3.00 2.28 -14.60
C VAL A 22 -2.69 1.79 -16.02
N ASN A 23 -3.56 2.07 -16.97
CA ASN A 23 -3.29 1.83 -18.40
C ASN A 23 -2.88 3.16 -19.08
N ASP A 24 -2.40 3.09 -20.30
CA ASP A 24 -1.89 4.25 -21.05
C ASP A 24 -2.91 5.39 -21.15
N ARG A 25 -4.21 5.07 -21.27
CA ARG A 25 -5.27 6.10 -21.37
C ARG A 25 -5.49 6.84 -20.04
N GLU A 26 -5.18 6.21 -18.92
CA GLU A 26 -5.34 6.75 -17.56
C GLU A 26 -4.08 7.47 -17.06
N MET A 27 -2.94 7.27 -17.73
CA MET A 27 -1.64 7.80 -17.27
C MET A 27 -1.67 9.32 -17.09
N ARG A 28 -2.28 10.06 -18.03
CA ARG A 28 -2.39 11.50 -17.95
C ARG A 28 -3.17 11.95 -16.71
N ASP A 29 -4.28 11.28 -16.43
CA ASP A 29 -5.14 11.62 -15.27
C ASP A 29 -4.47 11.22 -13.95
N ALA A 30 -3.71 10.12 -13.94
CA ALA A 30 -2.93 9.69 -12.80
C ALA A 30 -1.85 10.72 -12.43
N VAL A 31 -1.11 11.24 -13.41
CA VAL A 31 -0.11 12.31 -13.21
C VAL A 31 -0.78 13.62 -12.77
N ALA A 32 -1.93 13.96 -13.35
CA ALA A 32 -2.70 15.13 -12.93
C ALA A 32 -3.20 15.01 -11.47
N ALA A 33 -3.64 13.80 -11.05
CA ALA A 33 -4.01 13.54 -9.66
C ALA A 33 -2.82 13.66 -8.71
N ALA A 34 -1.64 13.19 -9.13
CA ALA A 34 -0.39 13.36 -8.37
C ALA A 34 -0.04 14.84 -8.18
N LYS A 35 -0.16 15.63 -9.27
CA LYS A 35 0.06 17.07 -9.21
C LYS A 35 -0.92 17.77 -8.27
N LEU A 36 -2.20 17.43 -8.34
CA LEU A 36 -3.23 17.95 -7.43
C LEU A 36 -2.92 17.63 -5.95
N ALA A 37 -2.42 16.43 -5.66
CA ALA A 37 -2.03 16.04 -4.31
C ALA A 37 -0.80 16.83 -3.84
N SER A 38 0.19 17.02 -4.70
CA SER A 38 1.39 17.83 -4.43
C SER A 38 1.01 19.30 -4.18
N ASP A 39 0.21 19.90 -5.06
CA ASP A 39 -0.26 21.28 -4.94
C ASP A 39 -1.14 21.50 -3.69
N ALA A 40 -1.80 20.45 -3.21
CA ALA A 40 -2.54 20.45 -1.95
C ALA A 40 -1.64 20.38 -0.71
N GLY A 41 -0.33 20.14 -0.88
CA GLY A 41 0.66 20.06 0.19
C GLY A 41 0.82 18.65 0.77
N ALA A 42 0.53 17.58 0.01
CA ALA A 42 0.83 16.22 0.46
C ALA A 42 2.32 16.05 0.72
N ASP A 43 2.67 15.37 1.81
CA ASP A 43 4.07 15.16 2.20
C ASP A 43 4.74 14.02 1.43
N ALA A 44 3.98 13.11 0.86
CA ALA A 44 4.45 12.05 -0.05
C ALA A 44 3.29 11.44 -0.84
N LEU A 45 3.65 10.73 -1.93
CA LEU A 45 2.73 9.88 -2.69
C LEU A 45 3.13 8.41 -2.51
N ILE A 46 2.14 7.55 -2.24
CA ILE A 46 2.36 6.10 -2.18
C ILE A 46 1.95 5.52 -3.53
N VAL A 47 2.88 4.92 -4.24
CA VAL A 47 2.74 4.47 -5.64
C VAL A 47 2.94 2.97 -5.76
N GLN A 48 2.42 2.37 -6.84
CA GLN A 48 2.57 0.94 -7.15
C GLN A 48 3.06 0.73 -8.58
N ASP A 49 2.44 1.41 -9.53
CA ASP A 49 2.71 1.26 -10.96
C ASP A 49 4.07 1.86 -11.31
N LEU A 50 4.95 1.08 -11.95
CA LEU A 50 6.31 1.53 -12.28
C LEU A 50 6.31 2.67 -13.29
N GLY A 51 5.48 2.55 -14.34
CA GLY A 51 5.38 3.58 -15.38
C GLY A 51 4.83 4.89 -14.84
N MET A 52 3.79 4.80 -14.01
CA MET A 52 3.24 5.97 -13.32
C MET A 52 4.26 6.59 -12.35
N SER A 53 5.00 5.77 -11.60
CA SER A 53 6.02 6.26 -10.67
C SER A 53 7.10 7.06 -11.40
N TYR A 54 7.57 6.53 -12.55
CA TYR A 54 8.51 7.22 -13.41
C TYR A 54 7.95 8.53 -13.96
N ALA A 55 6.72 8.52 -14.51
CA ALA A 55 6.07 9.71 -15.05
C ALA A 55 5.85 10.79 -13.97
N ILE A 56 5.46 10.38 -12.75
CA ILE A 56 5.31 11.29 -11.61
C ILE A 56 6.67 11.89 -11.25
N ARG A 57 7.74 11.08 -11.17
CA ARG A 57 9.10 11.57 -10.85
C ARG A 57 9.58 12.58 -11.86
N CYS A 58 9.32 12.36 -13.16
CA CYS A 58 9.66 13.34 -14.21
C CYS A 58 8.88 14.65 -14.09
N ALA A 59 7.58 14.56 -13.74
CA ALA A 59 6.70 15.73 -13.65
C ALA A 59 6.82 16.50 -12.33
N LEU A 60 7.17 15.82 -11.24
CA LEU A 60 7.19 16.32 -9.87
C LEU A 60 8.48 15.83 -9.16
N PRO A 61 9.65 16.39 -9.50
CA PRO A 61 10.94 15.88 -9.02
C PRO A 61 11.12 15.98 -7.49
N ASP A 62 10.43 16.90 -6.83
CA ASP A 62 10.66 17.20 -5.42
C ASP A 62 9.73 16.42 -4.46
N ILE A 63 8.62 15.83 -4.95
CA ILE A 63 7.70 15.12 -4.06
C ILE A 63 8.27 13.75 -3.67
N PRO A 64 8.32 13.41 -2.36
CA PRO A 64 8.73 12.08 -1.95
C PRO A 64 7.77 11.01 -2.48
N LEU A 65 8.33 9.93 -3.05
CA LEU A 65 7.59 8.76 -3.49
C LEU A 65 7.86 7.59 -2.55
N HIS A 66 6.82 6.94 -2.10
CA HIS A 66 6.89 5.74 -1.28
C HIS A 66 6.36 4.55 -2.08
N ALA A 67 7.12 3.48 -2.16
CA ALA A 67 6.66 2.24 -2.76
C ALA A 67 5.56 1.62 -1.90
N SER A 68 4.39 1.37 -2.50
CA SER A 68 3.32 0.62 -1.84
C SER A 68 3.75 -0.83 -1.59
N THR A 69 3.19 -1.47 -0.57
CA THR A 69 3.31 -2.94 -0.41
C THR A 69 2.86 -3.71 -1.65
N GLN A 70 1.98 -3.13 -2.47
CA GLN A 70 1.53 -3.72 -3.73
C GLN A 70 2.60 -3.71 -4.84
N MET A 71 3.70 -3.00 -4.66
CA MET A 71 4.88 -3.07 -5.55
C MET A 71 5.67 -4.37 -5.34
N SER A 72 5.31 -5.17 -4.35
CA SER A 72 5.86 -6.52 -4.09
C SER A 72 7.36 -6.55 -3.79
N LEU A 73 7.86 -5.60 -3.02
CA LEU A 73 9.29 -5.55 -2.67
C LEU A 73 9.60 -6.60 -1.58
N HIS A 74 10.25 -7.69 -2.00
CA HIS A 74 10.54 -8.87 -1.16
C HIS A 74 12.02 -9.03 -0.78
N ASN A 75 12.91 -8.28 -1.38
CA ASN A 75 14.34 -8.44 -1.18
C ASN A 75 15.08 -7.10 -1.31
N LEU A 76 16.32 -7.08 -0.86
CA LEU A 76 17.16 -5.87 -0.90
C LEU A 76 17.36 -5.34 -2.32
N ALA A 77 17.61 -6.20 -3.29
CA ALA A 77 17.84 -5.77 -4.67
C ALA A 77 16.61 -5.04 -5.26
N GLY A 78 15.39 -5.53 -4.95
CA GLY A 78 14.14 -4.85 -5.34
C GLY A 78 13.97 -3.48 -4.66
N VAL A 79 14.38 -3.36 -3.40
CA VAL A 79 14.34 -2.08 -2.66
C VAL A 79 15.35 -1.10 -3.24
N GLU A 80 16.57 -1.54 -3.56
CA GLU A 80 17.58 -0.69 -4.19
C GLU A 80 17.19 -0.26 -5.61
N ALA A 81 16.62 -1.17 -6.41
CA ALA A 81 16.08 -0.79 -7.73
C ALA A 81 14.95 0.26 -7.61
N ALA A 82 14.10 0.15 -6.60
CA ALA A 82 13.12 1.19 -6.33
C ALA A 82 13.77 2.52 -5.91
N ALA A 83 14.85 2.48 -5.13
CA ALA A 83 15.62 3.66 -4.75
C ALA A 83 16.23 4.36 -5.98
N GLU A 84 16.78 3.60 -6.92
CA GLU A 84 17.30 4.13 -8.20
C GLU A 84 16.20 4.81 -9.03
N MET A 85 14.96 4.39 -8.90
CA MET A 85 13.81 5.05 -9.51
C MET A 85 13.33 6.30 -8.75
N GLY A 86 14.04 6.70 -7.69
CA GLY A 86 13.72 7.87 -6.88
C GLY A 86 12.65 7.61 -5.79
N ILE A 87 12.38 6.37 -5.45
CA ILE A 87 11.59 6.03 -4.27
C ILE A 87 12.42 6.35 -3.02
N THR A 88 11.80 6.94 -2.01
CA THR A 88 12.47 7.34 -0.76
C THR A 88 12.09 6.46 0.42
N ARG A 89 11.02 5.68 0.29
CA ARG A 89 10.58 4.70 1.30
C ARG A 89 9.93 3.49 0.63
N ALA A 90 10.24 2.31 1.12
CA ALA A 90 9.64 1.06 0.69
C ALA A 90 8.72 0.47 1.76
N VAL A 91 7.42 0.33 1.46
CA VAL A 91 6.53 -0.50 2.28
C VAL A 91 6.76 -1.95 1.86
N LEU A 92 7.45 -2.70 2.69
CA LEU A 92 7.87 -4.06 2.39
C LEU A 92 6.66 -5.00 2.22
N ALA A 93 6.86 -6.05 1.45
CA ALA A 93 5.87 -7.10 1.27
C ALA A 93 5.52 -7.76 2.61
N ARG A 94 4.25 -8.12 2.79
CA ARG A 94 3.72 -8.63 4.06
C ARG A 94 4.13 -10.06 4.37
N GLU A 95 4.63 -10.75 3.38
CA GLU A 95 5.03 -12.16 3.44
C GLU A 95 6.44 -12.36 4.01
N LEU A 96 7.17 -11.28 4.25
CA LEU A 96 8.54 -11.35 4.74
C LEU A 96 8.62 -11.78 6.21
N SER A 97 9.57 -12.65 6.51
CA SER A 97 9.94 -12.98 7.89
C SER A 97 10.66 -11.83 8.59
N PHE A 98 10.70 -11.86 9.93
CA PHE A 98 11.45 -10.87 10.71
C PHE A 98 12.94 -10.78 10.32
N GLU A 99 13.55 -11.92 10.00
CA GLU A 99 14.95 -11.98 9.59
C GLU A 99 15.18 -11.28 8.24
N GLN A 100 14.27 -11.51 7.29
CA GLN A 100 14.29 -10.82 6.00
C GLN A 100 14.06 -9.31 6.15
N ILE A 101 13.07 -8.90 6.95
CA ILE A 101 12.81 -7.49 7.24
C ILE A 101 14.06 -6.85 7.85
N ARG A 102 14.66 -7.48 8.87
CA ARG A 102 15.87 -6.99 9.53
C ARG A 102 17.03 -6.85 8.55
N PHE A 103 17.25 -7.86 7.70
CA PHE A 103 18.31 -7.83 6.70
C PHE A 103 18.11 -6.68 5.71
N ILE A 104 16.91 -6.54 5.15
CA ILE A 104 16.59 -5.48 4.20
C ILE A 104 16.74 -4.11 4.87
N THR A 105 16.10 -3.90 6.02
CA THR A 105 16.11 -2.60 6.72
C THR A 105 17.52 -2.15 7.08
N LYS A 106 18.40 -3.09 7.48
CA LYS A 106 19.79 -2.78 7.85
C LYS A 106 20.65 -2.37 6.66
N ASN A 107 20.36 -2.90 5.48
CA ASN A 107 21.22 -2.75 4.29
C ASN A 107 20.61 -1.86 3.22
N ALA A 108 19.34 -1.50 3.32
CA ALA A 108 18.67 -0.63 2.34
C ALA A 108 19.19 0.81 2.42
N SER A 109 19.31 1.45 1.25
CA SER A 109 19.67 2.86 1.12
C SER A 109 18.53 3.83 1.40
N ILE A 110 17.28 3.32 1.46
CA ILE A 110 16.05 4.09 1.70
C ILE A 110 15.31 3.58 2.93
N GLU A 111 14.36 4.38 3.42
CA GLU A 111 13.52 3.99 4.56
C GLU A 111 12.66 2.77 4.25
N THR A 112 12.47 1.91 5.24
CA THR A 112 11.56 0.76 5.15
C THR A 112 10.37 0.92 6.09
N GLU A 113 9.21 0.42 5.65
CA GLU A 113 7.95 0.43 6.40
C GLU A 113 7.32 -0.95 6.37
N VAL A 114 6.68 -1.38 7.46
CA VAL A 114 5.96 -2.66 7.54
C VAL A 114 4.60 -2.50 8.21
N PHE A 115 3.64 -3.33 7.82
CA PHE A 115 2.34 -3.40 8.47
C PHE A 115 2.42 -4.28 9.73
N VAL A 116 2.00 -3.74 10.87
CA VAL A 116 1.99 -4.46 12.16
C VAL A 116 0.58 -4.72 12.70
N HIS A 117 -0.43 -4.03 12.20
CA HIS A 117 -1.81 -4.17 12.66
C HIS A 117 -2.82 -3.91 11.54
N GLY A 118 -3.92 -4.63 11.59
CA GLY A 118 -5.08 -4.47 10.71
C GLY A 118 -5.42 -5.74 9.95
N ALA A 119 -6.42 -5.62 9.09
CA ALA A 119 -6.91 -6.72 8.28
C ALA A 119 -5.91 -7.01 7.14
N LEU A 120 -4.91 -7.86 7.41
CA LEU A 120 -3.94 -8.28 6.41
C LEU A 120 -4.63 -8.92 5.20
N CYS A 121 -4.07 -8.70 4.02
CA CYS A 121 -4.52 -9.37 2.82
C CYS A 121 -4.00 -10.81 2.80
N PHE A 122 -4.83 -11.77 2.44
CA PHE A 122 -4.46 -13.17 2.31
C PHE A 122 -3.49 -13.42 1.14
N CYS A 123 -3.63 -12.64 0.08
CA CYS A 123 -2.86 -12.84 -1.14
C CYS A 123 -1.46 -12.23 -1.04
N HIS A 124 -0.53 -12.74 -1.85
CA HIS A 124 0.74 -12.07 -2.09
C HIS A 124 0.54 -10.60 -2.43
N SER A 125 1.42 -9.77 -1.92
CA SER A 125 1.35 -8.32 -2.10
C SER A 125 1.32 -7.97 -3.60
N GLY A 126 0.29 -7.21 -4.03
CA GLY A 126 0.15 -6.79 -5.43
C GLY A 126 -0.26 -7.85 -6.45
N GLN A 127 -0.48 -9.13 -6.07
CA GLN A 127 -0.68 -10.25 -6.99
C GLN A 127 -2.09 -10.89 -6.90
N CYS A 128 -3.08 -10.16 -6.40
CA CYS A 128 -4.41 -10.72 -6.19
C CYS A 128 -5.27 -10.75 -7.46
N TYR A 129 -5.63 -11.96 -7.91
CA TYR A 129 -6.65 -12.18 -8.96
C TYR A 129 -8.03 -12.57 -8.41
N MET A 130 -8.12 -13.03 -7.16
CA MET A 130 -9.35 -13.57 -6.58
C MET A 130 -10.51 -12.58 -6.67
N SER A 131 -10.27 -11.31 -6.31
CA SER A 131 -11.30 -10.28 -6.36
C SER A 131 -11.74 -9.96 -7.79
N ALA A 132 -10.86 -10.06 -8.78
CA ALA A 132 -11.21 -9.85 -10.19
C ALA A 132 -12.04 -11.02 -10.74
N LEU A 133 -11.65 -12.26 -10.43
CA LEU A 133 -12.28 -13.47 -10.95
C LEU A 133 -13.65 -13.72 -10.32
N ILE A 134 -13.76 -13.64 -8.98
CA ILE A 134 -15.00 -13.93 -8.27
C ILE A 134 -15.91 -12.71 -8.21
N GLY A 135 -15.34 -11.54 -7.88
CA GLY A 135 -16.10 -10.30 -7.65
C GLY A 135 -16.17 -9.35 -8.84
N ARG A 136 -15.56 -9.69 -9.99
CA ARG A 136 -15.40 -8.82 -11.16
C ARG A 136 -14.81 -7.44 -10.85
N ARG A 137 -14.08 -7.33 -9.73
CA ARG A 137 -13.50 -6.08 -9.21
C ARG A 137 -12.05 -6.33 -8.83
N SER A 138 -11.12 -5.76 -9.59
CA SER A 138 -9.69 -5.97 -9.35
C SER A 138 -9.19 -5.24 -8.10
N GLY A 139 -8.56 -5.97 -7.19
CA GLY A 139 -7.88 -5.41 -6.04
C GLY A 139 -6.68 -4.54 -6.43
N ASN A 140 -5.98 -4.90 -7.50
CA ASN A 140 -4.83 -4.15 -8.02
C ASN A 140 -5.26 -2.82 -8.70
N ARG A 141 -6.55 -2.66 -8.94
CA ARG A 141 -7.18 -1.44 -9.46
C ARG A 141 -7.95 -0.66 -8.37
N GLY A 142 -7.67 -0.93 -7.09
CA GLY A 142 -8.32 -0.27 -5.97
C GLY A 142 -9.77 -0.71 -5.68
N LEU A 143 -10.30 -1.70 -6.42
CA LEU A 143 -11.71 -2.11 -6.35
C LEU A 143 -11.91 -3.44 -5.62
N CYS A 144 -11.04 -3.81 -4.69
CA CYS A 144 -11.11 -5.09 -3.98
C CYS A 144 -12.50 -5.34 -3.36
N ALA A 145 -13.17 -6.42 -3.78
CA ALA A 145 -14.44 -6.88 -3.23
C ALA A 145 -14.31 -7.67 -1.92
N GLN A 146 -13.06 -7.96 -1.49
CA GLN A 146 -12.73 -8.74 -0.30
C GLN A 146 -13.33 -10.16 -0.29
N PRO A 147 -13.32 -10.93 -1.39
CA PRO A 147 -13.91 -12.27 -1.42
C PRO A 147 -13.26 -13.21 -0.39
N CYS A 148 -11.97 -13.04 -0.10
CA CYS A 148 -11.26 -13.83 0.93
C CYS A 148 -11.84 -13.68 2.35
N ARG A 149 -12.79 -12.77 2.57
CA ARG A 149 -13.44 -12.57 3.87
C ARG A 149 -14.85 -13.14 3.92
N LEU A 150 -15.30 -13.76 2.85
CA LEU A 150 -16.57 -14.46 2.80
C LEU A 150 -16.45 -15.83 3.47
N GLN A 151 -17.59 -16.39 3.81
CA GLN A 151 -17.68 -17.79 4.24
C GLN A 151 -17.46 -18.72 3.03
N TYR A 152 -16.75 -19.80 3.26
CA TYR A 152 -16.54 -20.85 2.28
C TYR A 152 -16.87 -22.19 2.90
N SER A 153 -17.45 -23.09 2.10
CA SER A 153 -17.64 -24.47 2.51
C SER A 153 -16.29 -25.20 2.46
N LEU A 154 -15.86 -25.72 3.59
CA LEU A 154 -14.69 -26.59 3.71
C LEU A 154 -15.14 -27.92 4.32
N GLY A 155 -15.05 -29.02 3.54
CA GLY A 155 -15.46 -30.35 4.01
C GLY A 155 -16.95 -30.44 4.38
N GLY A 156 -17.83 -29.69 3.71
CA GLY A 156 -19.29 -29.67 3.95
C GLY A 156 -19.74 -28.76 5.09
N ARG A 157 -18.83 -28.04 5.76
CA ARG A 157 -19.18 -27.04 6.79
C ARG A 157 -19.18 -25.66 6.17
N MET A 158 -20.24 -24.89 6.40
CA MET A 158 -20.45 -23.53 5.85
C MET A 158 -20.03 -22.40 6.78
N ASP A 159 -19.53 -22.69 7.97
CA ASP A 159 -19.39 -21.67 9.04
C ASP A 159 -18.01 -21.02 9.12
N ASP A 160 -17.08 -21.39 8.23
CA ASP A 160 -15.70 -20.95 8.33
C ASP A 160 -15.32 -19.84 7.34
N HIS A 161 -14.46 -18.94 7.81
CA HIS A 161 -13.80 -17.91 7.02
C HIS A 161 -12.31 -18.27 6.81
N PRO A 162 -11.97 -19.39 6.14
CA PRO A 162 -10.62 -19.98 6.14
C PRO A 162 -9.55 -19.08 5.51
N LEU A 163 -9.95 -18.12 4.70
CA LEU A 163 -9.04 -17.19 4.04
C LEU A 163 -9.00 -15.81 4.73
N SER A 164 -9.73 -15.63 5.83
CA SER A 164 -9.79 -14.31 6.49
C SER A 164 -8.66 -14.14 7.50
N LEU A 165 -7.78 -13.19 7.23
CA LEU A 165 -6.76 -12.71 8.17
C LEU A 165 -7.19 -11.40 8.85
N LYS A 166 -8.50 -11.20 9.07
CA LYS A 166 -9.06 -9.96 9.58
C LYS A 166 -8.49 -9.57 10.95
N ASP A 167 -8.27 -10.57 11.80
CA ASP A 167 -7.88 -10.39 13.19
C ASP A 167 -6.37 -10.63 13.41
N ASN A 168 -5.61 -10.76 12.32
CA ASN A 168 -4.16 -10.91 12.43
C ASN A 168 -3.53 -9.61 12.92
N CYS A 169 -2.75 -9.69 13.99
CA CYS A 169 -2.13 -8.56 14.65
C CYS A 169 -0.69 -8.90 15.04
N LEU A 170 0.24 -8.02 14.66
CA LEU A 170 1.66 -8.14 15.00
C LEU A 170 2.10 -7.07 16.02
N VAL A 171 1.16 -6.43 16.72
CA VAL A 171 1.46 -5.36 17.68
C VAL A 171 2.42 -5.85 18.78
N ASP A 172 2.27 -7.08 19.23
CA ASP A 172 3.15 -7.69 20.24
C ASP A 172 4.59 -7.89 19.72
N GLN A 173 4.79 -7.84 18.41
CA GLN A 173 6.08 -7.96 17.76
C GLN A 173 6.76 -6.60 17.47
N ILE A 174 6.11 -5.49 17.83
CA ILE A 174 6.62 -4.13 17.52
C ILE A 174 8.04 -3.96 18.06
N ARG A 175 8.32 -4.39 19.29
CA ARG A 175 9.67 -4.27 19.89
C ARG A 175 10.74 -4.99 19.08
N ARG A 176 10.40 -6.14 18.49
CA ARG A 176 11.32 -6.91 17.61
C ARG A 176 11.57 -6.18 16.30
N LEU A 177 10.54 -5.54 15.75
CA LEU A 177 10.64 -4.75 14.52
C LEU A 177 11.45 -3.47 14.74
N GLU A 178 11.23 -2.76 15.85
CA GLU A 178 12.00 -1.58 16.22
C GLU A 178 13.48 -1.93 16.42
N ALA A 179 13.78 -3.05 17.09
CA ALA A 179 15.14 -3.57 17.26
C ALA A 179 15.80 -3.95 15.92
N SER A 180 15.01 -4.13 14.85
CA SER A 180 15.48 -4.38 13.48
C SER A 180 15.75 -3.09 12.69
N GLY A 181 15.55 -1.91 13.29
CA GLY A 181 15.76 -0.62 12.64
C GLY A 181 14.53 -0.07 11.89
N VAL A 182 13.38 -0.75 11.97
CA VAL A 182 12.12 -0.24 11.42
C VAL A 182 11.60 0.90 12.30
N HIS A 183 11.46 2.09 11.73
CA HIS A 183 10.94 3.23 12.45
C HIS A 183 9.42 3.12 12.66
N ARG A 184 8.98 3.51 13.85
CA ARG A 184 7.58 3.52 14.21
C ARG A 184 6.87 4.73 13.60
N HIS A 185 5.98 4.49 12.63
CA HIS A 185 5.04 5.49 12.16
C HIS A 185 3.62 5.08 12.53
N SER A 186 2.86 5.94 13.19
CA SER A 186 1.45 5.71 13.45
C SER A 186 0.63 6.21 12.26
N HIS A 187 0.09 5.28 11.45
CA HIS A 187 -0.79 5.64 10.36
C HIS A 187 -2.26 5.57 10.79
N ARG A 188 -2.94 6.70 10.86
CA ARG A 188 -4.40 6.74 10.80
C ARG A 188 -4.81 6.81 9.33
N ARG A 189 -5.32 5.72 8.78
CA ARG A 189 -6.01 5.77 7.49
C ARG A 189 -7.31 6.55 7.66
N LEU A 190 -7.37 7.77 7.16
CA LEU A 190 -8.63 8.40 6.83
C LEU A 190 -9.18 7.65 5.61
N ARG A 191 -10.12 6.73 5.82
CA ARG A 191 -10.90 6.17 4.70
C ARG A 191 -11.70 7.32 4.12
N GLN A 192 -11.34 7.84 2.98
CA GLN A 192 -12.30 8.50 2.12
C GLN A 192 -13.33 7.44 1.76
N GLY A 193 -14.58 7.66 2.18
CA GLY A 193 -15.69 6.83 1.75
C GLY A 193 -15.76 6.89 0.23
N TYR A 194 -15.40 5.81 -0.44
CA TYR A 194 -15.78 5.64 -1.83
C TYR A 194 -17.30 5.74 -1.90
N PRO A 195 -17.86 6.57 -2.77
CA PRO A 195 -19.29 6.54 -3.00
C PRO A 195 -19.64 5.09 -3.37
N ARG A 196 -20.59 4.51 -2.67
CA ARG A 196 -21.13 3.18 -3.02
C ARG A 196 -21.59 3.29 -4.48
N ALA A 197 -20.86 2.66 -5.38
CA ALA A 197 -21.36 2.48 -6.72
C ALA A 197 -22.70 1.76 -6.60
N ALA A 198 -23.76 2.38 -7.15
CA ALA A 198 -25.07 1.80 -7.18
C ALA A 198 -24.95 0.39 -7.78
N GLN A 199 -25.42 -0.61 -7.05
CA GLN A 199 -25.54 -1.97 -7.57
C GLN A 199 -26.53 -1.92 -8.72
N PRO A 200 -26.18 -2.38 -9.94
CA PRO A 200 -27.19 -2.66 -10.94
C PRO A 200 -28.06 -3.82 -10.43
N ARG A 201 -29.37 -3.63 -10.48
CA ARG A 201 -30.39 -4.65 -10.21
C ARG A 201 -30.29 -5.80 -11.21
#